data_c732b7d711fdf8c3e9193c3e7a637375
#
_entry.id   c732b7d711fdf8c3e9193c3e7a637375
#
_cell.length_a   1.000
_cell.length_b   1.000
_cell.length_c   1.000
_cell.angle_alpha   90.00
_cell.angle_beta   90.00
_cell.angle_gamma   90.00
#
_symmetry.space_group_name_H-M   'P 1'
#
loop_
_entity.id
_entity.type
_entity.pdbx_description
1 polymer ?
#
loop_
_entity_poly.entity_id
_entity_poly.type
_entity_poly.pdbx_seq_one_letter_code
_entity_poly.pdbx_strand_id
1 'polypeptide(L)'
;MDKNITLYQITNVMAEKVFQKIDHFNKGRREDTGYYAISVSTPYRSYYALWRIFPDNSHSPLFVRTLAVTFDDAAERAFLYLQNCNIMLKVKDNSFFEPYYGSSEDIVAFGKYRGKRLAEVYYVDPNYVLWLAHKFEARNPRDKKLAVIAKDFAVVHYDTVIRKHHLSGGSRFIGGKGEKLVDLHLEVLGVRLQLDSYKTHDYYVDQSVLAADADGNRFSFVIKAAAPSLTPDTLNCYTKKINQRDTL
;
A
#
# COMPACT_ATOMS: atom_id res chain seq x y z
N MET A 1 -48.85 -1.78 -6.73
CA MET A 1 -47.45 -1.36 -6.55
C MET A 1 -46.99 -1.92 -5.22
N ASP A 2 -46.38 -3.11 -5.26
CA ASP A 2 -45.95 -3.83 -4.05
C ASP A 2 -44.72 -3.18 -3.44
N LYS A 3 -44.89 -2.55 -2.27
CA LYS A 3 -43.83 -1.90 -1.48
C LYS A 3 -43.10 -2.84 -0.55
N ASN A 4 -43.13 -4.14 -0.78
CA ASN A 4 -42.43 -5.13 0.05
C ASN A 4 -41.21 -5.73 -0.67
N ILE A 5 -40.32 -4.87 -1.17
CA ILE A 5 -38.95 -5.31 -1.43
C ILE A 5 -38.29 -5.49 -0.06
N THR A 6 -38.20 -6.73 0.38
CA THR A 6 -37.58 -7.06 1.67
C THR A 6 -36.11 -6.61 1.70
N LEU A 7 -35.63 -6.16 2.84
CA LEU A 7 -34.21 -5.76 3.06
C LEU A 7 -33.24 -6.82 2.54
N TYR A 8 -33.62 -8.10 2.61
CA TYR A 8 -32.88 -9.24 2.08
C TYR A 8 -32.71 -9.19 0.54
N GLN A 9 -33.74 -8.79 -0.21
CA GLN A 9 -33.65 -8.67 -1.67
C GLN A 9 -32.79 -7.49 -2.10
N ILE A 10 -32.86 -6.37 -1.37
CA ILE A 10 -31.97 -5.21 -1.61
C ILE A 10 -30.51 -5.59 -1.34
N THR A 11 -30.25 -6.32 -0.26
CA THR A 11 -28.90 -6.77 0.10
C THR A 11 -28.32 -7.71 -0.95
N ASN A 12 -29.12 -8.64 -1.50
CA ASN A 12 -28.67 -9.55 -2.54
C ASN A 12 -28.38 -8.83 -3.87
N VAL A 13 -29.23 -7.90 -4.28
CA VAL A 13 -29.01 -7.12 -5.52
C VAL A 13 -27.75 -6.24 -5.39
N MET A 14 -27.51 -5.64 -4.23
CA MET A 14 -26.29 -4.87 -3.98
C MET A 14 -25.06 -5.77 -3.99
N ALA A 15 -25.14 -6.93 -3.35
CA ALA A 15 -24.03 -7.90 -3.35
C ALA A 15 -23.71 -8.38 -4.78
N GLU A 16 -24.73 -8.65 -5.61
CA GLU A 16 -24.55 -9.06 -7.01
C GLU A 16 -23.80 -7.99 -7.82
N LYS A 17 -24.14 -6.71 -7.65
CA LYS A 17 -23.43 -5.61 -8.29
C LYS A 17 -21.95 -5.56 -7.89
N VAL A 18 -21.65 -5.82 -6.62
CA VAL A 18 -20.27 -5.85 -6.12
C VAL A 18 -19.51 -7.02 -6.74
N PHE A 19 -20.13 -8.20 -6.86
CA PHE A 19 -19.51 -9.34 -7.55
C PHE A 19 -19.22 -9.04 -9.02
N GLN A 20 -20.12 -8.39 -9.73
CA GLN A 20 -19.89 -7.95 -11.12
C GLN A 20 -18.70 -6.98 -11.23
N LYS A 21 -18.56 -6.04 -10.28
CA LYS A 21 -17.38 -5.14 -10.21
C LYS A 21 -16.09 -5.94 -9.97
N ILE A 22 -16.10 -6.93 -9.07
CA ILE A 22 -14.96 -7.80 -8.80
C ILE A 22 -14.59 -8.61 -10.05
N ASP A 23 -15.55 -9.17 -10.76
CA ASP A 23 -15.32 -9.90 -12.01
C ASP A 23 -14.71 -8.99 -13.08
N HIS A 24 -15.22 -7.76 -13.18
CA HIS A 24 -14.63 -6.77 -14.09
C HIS A 24 -13.20 -6.40 -13.69
N PHE A 25 -12.94 -6.18 -12.41
CA PHE A 25 -11.61 -5.90 -11.87
C PHE A 25 -10.63 -7.03 -12.16
N ASN A 26 -11.09 -8.28 -12.14
CA ASN A 26 -10.26 -9.47 -12.35
C ASN A 26 -9.87 -9.74 -13.82
N LYS A 27 -10.45 -9.02 -14.78
CA LYS A 27 -10.13 -9.22 -16.20
C LYS A 27 -8.65 -9.01 -16.47
N GLY A 28 -7.98 -10.04 -17.00
CA GLY A 28 -6.54 -10.02 -17.29
C GLY A 28 -5.61 -10.17 -16.07
N ARG A 29 -6.16 -10.41 -14.87
CA ARG A 29 -5.37 -10.67 -13.67
C ARG A 29 -5.08 -12.16 -13.49
N ARG A 30 -3.99 -12.48 -12.79
CA ARG A 30 -3.44 -13.83 -12.64
C ARG A 30 -3.72 -14.40 -11.25
N GLU A 31 -3.72 -15.72 -11.15
CA GLU A 31 -3.88 -16.46 -9.91
C GLU A 31 -2.70 -17.41 -9.59
N ASP A 32 -1.76 -17.53 -10.50
CA ASP A 32 -0.63 -18.47 -10.41
C ASP A 32 0.27 -18.26 -9.18
N THR A 33 0.36 -17.04 -8.69
CA THR A 33 1.09 -16.69 -7.46
C THR A 33 0.19 -16.57 -6.23
N GLY A 34 -1.06 -17.09 -6.32
CA GLY A 34 -2.11 -16.94 -5.33
C GLY A 34 -3.04 -15.75 -5.64
N TYR A 35 -3.86 -15.35 -4.66
CA TYR A 35 -4.87 -14.32 -4.85
C TYR A 35 -5.05 -13.46 -3.59
N TYR A 36 -5.73 -12.32 -3.75
CA TYR A 36 -6.23 -11.55 -2.62
C TYR A 36 -7.68 -11.93 -2.33
N ALA A 37 -8.09 -11.84 -1.07
CA ALA A 37 -9.46 -12.16 -0.67
C ALA A 37 -10.05 -11.08 0.25
N ILE A 38 -11.32 -10.77 0.03
CA ILE A 38 -12.13 -9.96 0.93
C ILE A 38 -12.88 -10.89 1.88
N SER A 39 -12.81 -10.65 3.17
CA SER A 39 -13.58 -11.35 4.20
C SER A 39 -13.85 -10.47 5.39
N VAL A 40 -14.83 -10.82 6.23
CA VAL A 40 -15.12 -10.14 7.50
C VAL A 40 -13.95 -10.35 8.46
N SER A 41 -13.51 -9.30 9.15
CA SER A 41 -12.29 -9.34 9.95
C SER A 41 -12.44 -10.07 11.30
N THR A 42 -13.64 -10.07 11.89
CA THR A 42 -13.94 -10.82 13.12
C THR A 42 -15.42 -11.18 13.21
N PRO A 43 -15.80 -12.24 13.96
CA PRO A 43 -17.22 -12.56 14.24
C PRO A 43 -17.98 -11.46 14.98
N TYR A 44 -17.27 -10.61 15.74
CA TYR A 44 -17.85 -9.56 16.60
C TYR A 44 -17.77 -8.16 16.00
N ARG A 45 -17.01 -7.98 14.92
CA ARG A 45 -16.86 -6.69 14.25
C ARG A 45 -17.12 -6.89 12.77
N SER A 46 -18.18 -6.29 12.27
CA SER A 46 -18.62 -6.36 10.87
C SER A 46 -17.71 -5.56 9.91
N TYR A 47 -16.38 -5.70 10.08
CA TYR A 47 -15.41 -5.09 9.17
C TYR A 47 -14.95 -6.10 8.15
N TYR A 48 -14.97 -5.73 6.89
CA TYR A 48 -14.32 -6.46 5.82
C TYR A 48 -12.82 -6.24 5.87
N ALA A 49 -12.07 -7.29 5.58
CA ALA A 49 -10.61 -7.28 5.61
C ALA A 49 -10.03 -7.80 4.29
N LEU A 50 -8.83 -7.34 3.96
CA LEU A 50 -8.05 -7.84 2.85
C LEU A 50 -7.03 -8.84 3.35
N TRP A 51 -6.99 -9.99 2.69
CA TRP A 51 -6.07 -11.07 2.94
C TRP A 51 -5.27 -11.40 1.69
N ARG A 52 -4.01 -11.82 1.85
CA ARG A 52 -3.18 -12.42 0.80
C ARG A 52 -3.18 -13.93 0.99
N ILE A 53 -3.57 -14.67 -0.04
CA ILE A 53 -3.57 -16.13 -0.07
C ILE A 53 -2.46 -16.57 -1.01
N PHE A 54 -1.54 -17.39 -0.51
CA PHE A 54 -0.44 -17.94 -1.28
C PHE A 54 -0.83 -19.25 -1.99
N PRO A 55 -0.18 -19.63 -3.11
CA PRO A 55 -0.59 -20.80 -3.91
C PRO A 55 -0.29 -22.12 -3.20
N ASP A 56 0.71 -22.13 -2.37
CA ASP A 56 1.11 -23.29 -1.61
C ASP A 56 0.46 -23.31 -0.20
N ASN A 57 0.06 -24.50 0.25
CA ASN A 57 -0.51 -24.66 1.58
C ASN A 57 0.53 -24.51 2.70
N SER A 58 1.80 -24.20 2.37
CA SER A 58 2.87 -23.96 3.35
C SER A 58 2.77 -22.60 4.02
N HIS A 59 2.07 -21.67 3.39
CA HIS A 59 1.85 -20.31 3.89
C HIS A 59 0.42 -20.14 4.40
N SER A 60 0.30 -19.71 5.65
CA SER A 60 -0.99 -19.31 6.19
C SER A 60 -1.51 -18.06 5.48
N PRO A 61 -2.84 -17.88 5.37
CA PRO A 61 -3.42 -16.62 4.90
C PRO A 61 -2.88 -15.43 5.68
N LEU A 62 -2.39 -14.42 4.97
CA LEU A 62 -1.84 -13.22 5.58
C LEU A 62 -2.92 -12.15 5.69
N PHE A 63 -3.22 -11.71 6.91
CA PHE A 63 -4.04 -10.53 7.14
C PHE A 63 -3.27 -9.27 6.70
N VAL A 64 -3.74 -8.60 5.64
CA VAL A 64 -3.09 -7.40 5.09
C VAL A 64 -3.59 -6.14 5.77
N ARG A 65 -4.91 -5.93 5.79
CA ARG A 65 -5.51 -4.73 6.41
C ARG A 65 -7.03 -4.83 6.52
N THR A 66 -7.59 -4.01 7.41
CA THR A 66 -9.03 -3.73 7.43
C THR A 66 -9.41 -2.81 6.27
N LEU A 67 -10.51 -3.08 5.62
CA LEU A 67 -11.04 -2.31 4.49
C LEU A 67 -12.16 -1.34 4.93
N ALA A 68 -13.36 -1.85 5.13
CA ALA A 68 -14.54 -1.06 5.46
C ALA A 68 -15.60 -1.87 6.21
N VAL A 69 -16.67 -1.21 6.64
CA VAL A 69 -17.82 -1.82 7.30
C VAL A 69 -18.84 -2.38 6.28
N THR A 70 -18.97 -1.73 5.13
CA THR A 70 -19.85 -2.19 4.05
C THR A 70 -19.08 -2.96 2.99
N PHE A 71 -19.76 -3.89 2.30
CA PHE A 71 -19.11 -4.72 1.28
C PHE A 71 -18.72 -3.89 0.05
N ASP A 72 -19.57 -2.94 -0.37
CA ASP A 72 -19.27 -2.07 -1.52
C ASP A 72 -18.05 -1.20 -1.27
N ASP A 73 -17.98 -0.50 -0.13
CA ASP A 73 -16.80 0.29 0.25
C ASP A 73 -15.56 -0.58 0.40
N ALA A 74 -15.70 -1.80 0.90
CA ALA A 74 -14.58 -2.73 1.03
C ALA A 74 -14.02 -3.13 -0.34
N ALA A 75 -14.90 -3.41 -1.31
CA ALA A 75 -14.49 -3.72 -2.68
C ALA A 75 -13.78 -2.53 -3.34
N GLU A 76 -14.34 -1.32 -3.23
CA GLU A 76 -13.72 -0.10 -3.79
C GLU A 76 -12.33 0.16 -3.17
N ARG A 77 -12.19 0.03 -1.85
CA ARG A 77 -10.90 0.17 -1.19
C ARG A 77 -9.90 -0.92 -1.57
N ALA A 78 -10.38 -2.15 -1.81
CA ALA A 78 -9.54 -3.23 -2.31
C ALA A 78 -9.07 -2.94 -3.74
N PHE A 79 -9.94 -2.45 -4.62
CA PHE A 79 -9.58 -2.06 -6.00
C PHE A 79 -8.51 -0.96 -6.01
N LEU A 80 -8.69 0.09 -5.21
CA LEU A 80 -7.70 1.16 -5.07
C LEU A 80 -6.36 0.63 -4.54
N TYR A 81 -6.39 -0.24 -3.54
CA TYR A 81 -5.18 -0.81 -2.97
C TYR A 81 -4.44 -1.72 -3.96
N LEU A 82 -5.18 -2.49 -4.76
CA LEU A 82 -4.67 -3.46 -5.72
C LEU A 82 -4.58 -2.93 -7.16
N GLN A 83 -4.78 -1.63 -7.38
CA GLN A 83 -4.85 -1.05 -8.75
C GLN A 83 -3.63 -1.39 -9.63
N ASN A 84 -2.43 -1.45 -9.03
CA ASN A 84 -1.17 -1.76 -9.71
C ASN A 84 -0.78 -3.25 -9.60
N CYS A 85 -1.58 -4.06 -8.92
CA CYS A 85 -1.35 -5.49 -8.73
C CYS A 85 -1.99 -6.29 -9.86
N ASN A 86 -1.30 -7.27 -10.41
CA ASN A 86 -1.83 -8.16 -11.46
C ASN A 86 -2.35 -9.49 -10.90
N ILE A 87 -2.81 -9.50 -9.67
CA ILE A 87 -3.29 -10.68 -8.97
C ILE A 87 -4.79 -10.56 -8.75
N MET A 88 -5.50 -11.67 -8.88
CA MET A 88 -6.96 -11.73 -8.73
C MET A 88 -7.42 -11.36 -7.32
N LEU A 89 -8.60 -10.77 -7.23
CA LEU A 89 -9.33 -10.51 -6.00
C LEU A 89 -10.55 -11.44 -5.94
N LYS A 90 -10.71 -12.15 -4.84
CA LYS A 90 -11.85 -13.05 -4.59
C LYS A 90 -12.60 -12.64 -3.32
N VAL A 91 -13.78 -13.19 -3.12
CA VAL A 91 -14.50 -13.12 -1.85
C VAL A 91 -14.46 -14.51 -1.23
N LYS A 92 -14.15 -14.57 0.05
CA LYS A 92 -14.10 -15.82 0.81
C LYS A 92 -14.94 -15.71 2.07
N ASP A 93 -15.56 -16.81 2.42
CA ASP A 93 -16.31 -16.92 3.67
C ASP A 93 -15.39 -16.67 4.88
N ASN A 94 -15.92 -16.03 5.90
CA ASN A 94 -15.16 -15.70 7.10
C ASN A 94 -14.65 -16.94 7.84
N SER A 95 -15.37 -18.04 7.81
CA SER A 95 -14.98 -19.30 8.43
C SER A 95 -13.63 -19.83 7.93
N PHE A 96 -13.28 -19.50 6.68
CA PHE A 96 -11.97 -19.81 6.12
C PHE A 96 -10.82 -19.14 6.87
N PHE A 97 -11.06 -17.95 7.43
CA PHE A 97 -10.04 -17.14 8.10
C PHE A 97 -10.07 -17.23 9.63
N GLU A 98 -11.12 -17.81 10.22
CA GLU A 98 -11.26 -17.93 11.68
C GLU A 98 -10.03 -18.47 12.40
N PRO A 99 -9.34 -19.53 11.91
CA PRO A 99 -8.15 -20.03 12.57
C PRO A 99 -6.98 -19.04 12.64
N TYR A 100 -6.98 -18.04 11.77
CA TYR A 100 -5.88 -17.07 11.63
C TYR A 100 -6.14 -15.75 12.36
N TYR A 101 -7.36 -15.53 12.85
CA TYR A 101 -7.65 -14.39 13.72
C TYR A 101 -7.07 -14.64 15.12
N GLY A 102 -6.44 -13.63 15.68
CA GLY A 102 -5.94 -13.72 17.06
C GLY A 102 -4.59 -14.40 17.22
N SER A 103 -3.92 -14.82 16.15
CA SER A 103 -2.52 -15.25 16.22
C SER A 103 -1.67 -14.14 16.84
N SER A 104 -0.84 -14.49 17.83
CA SER A 104 0.11 -13.56 18.46
C SER A 104 1.48 -13.54 17.77
N GLU A 105 1.65 -14.34 16.73
CA GLU A 105 2.92 -14.50 16.02
C GLU A 105 3.28 -13.28 15.17
N ASP A 106 2.28 -12.49 14.79
CA ASP A 106 2.41 -11.25 14.04
C ASP A 106 2.58 -9.99 14.90
N ILE A 107 2.69 -10.16 16.25
CA ILE A 107 2.89 -9.05 17.18
C ILE A 107 4.37 -8.77 17.35
N VAL A 108 4.78 -7.52 17.08
CA VAL A 108 6.15 -7.06 17.30
C VAL A 108 6.47 -7.06 18.80
N ALA A 109 7.51 -7.81 19.20
CA ALA A 109 7.88 -7.97 20.61
C ALA A 109 8.84 -6.91 21.14
N PHE A 110 9.45 -6.09 20.26
CA PHE A 110 10.55 -5.19 20.58
C PHE A 110 10.49 -3.86 19.79
N GLY A 111 11.37 -2.95 20.17
CA GLY A 111 11.55 -1.67 19.48
C GLY A 111 10.35 -0.72 19.57
N LYS A 112 10.33 0.27 18.66
CA LYS A 112 9.32 1.36 18.66
C LYS A 112 7.89 0.90 18.40
N TYR A 113 7.71 -0.28 17.81
CA TYR A 113 6.39 -0.85 17.48
C TYR A 113 5.99 -2.01 18.39
N ARG A 114 6.63 -2.13 19.57
CA ARG A 114 6.31 -3.19 20.54
C ARG A 114 4.81 -3.23 20.83
N GLY A 115 4.23 -4.42 20.76
CA GLY A 115 2.81 -4.67 21.01
C GLY A 115 1.88 -4.39 19.83
N LYS A 116 2.40 -3.87 18.71
CA LYS A 116 1.61 -3.64 17.48
C LYS A 116 1.67 -4.86 16.56
N ARG A 117 0.58 -5.09 15.81
CA ARG A 117 0.55 -6.11 14.77
C ARG A 117 1.35 -5.67 13.55
N LEU A 118 2.00 -6.61 12.87
CA LEU A 118 2.74 -6.31 11.64
C LEU A 118 1.90 -5.62 10.57
N ALA A 119 0.62 -5.97 10.42
CA ALA A 119 -0.28 -5.30 9.50
C ALA A 119 -0.46 -3.80 9.82
N GLU A 120 -0.57 -3.45 11.11
CA GLU A 120 -0.67 -2.05 11.56
C GLU A 120 0.64 -1.30 11.30
N VAL A 121 1.77 -1.96 11.62
CA VAL A 121 3.10 -1.39 11.38
C VAL A 121 3.36 -1.21 9.90
N TYR A 122 3.01 -2.18 9.06
CA TYR A 122 3.16 -2.09 7.61
C TYR A 122 2.34 -0.93 7.02
N TYR A 123 1.17 -0.66 7.56
CA TYR A 123 0.34 0.47 7.13
C TYR A 123 0.99 1.84 7.40
N VAL A 124 1.67 2.01 8.54
CA VAL A 124 2.29 3.29 8.96
C VAL A 124 3.77 3.41 8.58
N ASP A 125 4.49 2.30 8.57
CA ASP A 125 5.94 2.26 8.32
C ASP A 125 6.32 0.95 7.61
N PRO A 126 6.05 0.84 6.30
CA PRO A 126 6.40 -0.36 5.53
C PRO A 126 7.91 -0.65 5.57
N ASN A 127 8.76 0.38 5.65
CA ASN A 127 10.21 0.20 5.70
C ASN A 127 10.69 -0.58 6.93
N TYR A 128 10.02 -0.41 8.08
CA TYR A 128 10.34 -1.19 9.27
C TYR A 128 10.03 -2.69 9.06
N VAL A 129 8.91 -3.00 8.42
CA VAL A 129 8.54 -4.39 8.11
C VAL A 129 9.48 -5.00 7.07
N LEU A 130 9.86 -4.23 6.04
CA LEU A 130 10.88 -4.65 5.07
C LEU A 130 12.24 -4.88 5.72
N TRP A 131 12.63 -4.06 6.70
CA TRP A 131 13.83 -4.29 7.48
C TRP A 131 13.75 -5.60 8.27
N LEU A 132 12.61 -5.89 8.91
CA LEU A 132 12.36 -7.18 9.59
C LEU A 132 12.47 -8.37 8.63
N ALA A 133 11.98 -8.21 7.38
CA ALA A 133 12.00 -9.25 6.38
C ALA A 133 13.41 -9.58 5.86
N HIS A 134 14.28 -8.57 5.70
CA HIS A 134 15.51 -8.72 4.92
C HIS A 134 16.81 -8.52 5.71
N LYS A 135 16.77 -7.75 6.79
CA LYS A 135 17.98 -7.35 7.53
C LYS A 135 17.97 -7.75 9.00
N PHE A 136 16.82 -8.14 9.53
CA PHE A 136 16.71 -8.50 10.93
C PHE A 136 17.24 -9.92 11.20
N GLU A 137 18.17 -10.02 12.13
CA GLU A 137 18.71 -11.29 12.61
C GLU A 137 17.90 -11.81 13.82
N ALA A 138 17.01 -12.74 13.57
CA ALA A 138 16.17 -13.32 14.58
C ALA A 138 16.94 -14.27 15.51
N ARG A 139 16.99 -13.97 16.82
CA ARG A 139 17.75 -14.74 17.80
C ARG A 139 16.93 -15.83 18.50
N ASN A 140 15.62 -15.75 18.49
CA ASN A 140 14.74 -16.70 19.15
C ASN A 140 13.64 -17.22 18.21
N PRO A 141 12.93 -18.33 18.55
CA PRO A 141 11.90 -18.91 17.68
C PRO A 141 10.75 -17.95 17.34
N ARG A 142 10.31 -17.09 18.30
CA ARG A 142 9.24 -16.13 18.09
C ARG A 142 9.66 -15.07 17.06
N ASP A 143 10.87 -14.54 17.17
CA ASP A 143 11.37 -13.55 16.23
C ASP A 143 11.59 -14.14 14.83
N LYS A 144 11.93 -15.44 14.75
CA LYS A 144 12.02 -16.15 13.47
C LYS A 144 10.66 -16.22 12.78
N LYS A 145 9.58 -16.54 13.52
CA LYS A 145 8.22 -16.54 12.98
C LYS A 145 7.78 -15.16 12.53
N LEU A 146 8.06 -14.14 13.34
CA LEU A 146 7.80 -12.74 13.01
C LEU A 146 8.52 -12.33 11.70
N ALA A 147 9.78 -12.71 11.54
CA ALA A 147 10.54 -12.45 10.32
C ALA A 147 9.98 -13.17 9.09
N VAL A 148 9.43 -14.39 9.25
CA VAL A 148 8.75 -15.11 8.17
C VAL A 148 7.50 -14.34 7.74
N ILE A 149 6.64 -13.94 8.68
CA ILE A 149 5.45 -13.13 8.38
C ILE A 149 5.85 -11.78 7.74
N ALA A 150 6.95 -11.15 8.19
CA ALA A 150 7.47 -9.94 7.57
C ALA A 150 7.88 -10.16 6.10
N LYS A 151 8.42 -11.34 5.74
CA LYS A 151 8.71 -11.69 4.33
C LYS A 151 7.45 -11.79 3.49
N ASP A 152 6.35 -12.31 4.05
CA ASP A 152 5.06 -12.33 3.35
C ASP A 152 4.55 -10.91 3.08
N PHE A 153 4.75 -9.98 4.03
CA PHE A 153 4.48 -8.55 3.80
C PHE A 153 5.41 -7.93 2.74
N ALA A 154 6.66 -8.39 2.63
CA ALA A 154 7.54 -7.94 1.55
C ALA A 154 7.00 -8.38 0.17
N VAL A 155 6.38 -9.57 0.06
CA VAL A 155 5.68 -9.99 -1.17
C VAL A 155 4.50 -9.05 -1.46
N VAL A 156 3.66 -8.75 -0.45
CA VAL A 156 2.55 -7.79 -0.60
C VAL A 156 3.06 -6.40 -1.04
N HIS A 157 4.18 -5.96 -0.47
CA HIS A 157 4.81 -4.70 -0.86
C HIS A 157 5.26 -4.71 -2.32
N TYR A 158 5.88 -5.80 -2.76
CA TYR A 158 6.25 -5.98 -4.17
C TYR A 158 5.01 -5.96 -5.07
N ASP A 159 3.97 -6.72 -4.73
CA ASP A 159 2.74 -6.80 -5.51
C ASP A 159 2.07 -5.44 -5.71
N THR A 160 2.07 -4.59 -4.70
CA THR A 160 1.24 -3.37 -4.64
C THR A 160 2.01 -2.07 -4.85
N VAL A 161 3.29 -2.03 -4.47
CA VAL A 161 4.10 -0.80 -4.50
C VAL A 161 5.24 -0.90 -5.51
N ILE A 162 6.11 -1.90 -5.38
CA ILE A 162 7.32 -1.98 -6.20
C ILE A 162 6.97 -2.27 -7.66
N ARG A 163 5.95 -3.07 -7.93
CA ARG A 163 5.54 -3.39 -9.30
C ARG A 163 5.16 -2.15 -10.11
N LYS A 164 4.51 -1.18 -9.49
CA LYS A 164 4.26 0.12 -10.13
C LYS A 164 5.55 0.75 -10.65
N HIS A 165 6.66 0.53 -9.95
CA HIS A 165 7.95 1.11 -10.25
C HIS A 165 8.81 0.28 -11.22
N HIS A 166 8.58 -1.04 -11.33
CA HIS A 166 9.31 -1.90 -12.26
C HIS A 166 8.76 -1.91 -13.67
N LEU A 167 7.48 -1.58 -13.86
CA LEU A 167 6.88 -1.48 -15.19
C LEU A 167 7.38 -0.28 -16.00
N SER A 168 8.07 0.65 -15.36
CA SER A 168 8.62 1.87 -15.97
C SER A 168 10.13 1.81 -16.24
N GLY A 169 10.69 0.68 -16.67
CA GLY A 169 12.13 0.60 -16.99
C GLY A 169 13.06 0.97 -15.82
N GLY A 170 14.32 0.58 -15.87
CA GLY A 170 15.30 1.00 -14.86
C GLY A 170 15.51 2.52 -14.89
N SER A 171 15.33 3.20 -13.75
CA SER A 171 15.67 4.62 -13.63
C SER A 171 17.16 4.83 -13.98
N ARG A 172 17.42 5.76 -14.88
CA ARG A 172 18.78 6.16 -15.28
C ARG A 172 19.06 7.57 -14.79
N PHE A 173 20.32 7.85 -14.51
CA PHE A 173 20.73 9.22 -14.27
C PHE A 173 20.61 10.03 -15.57
N ILE A 174 19.91 11.17 -15.47
CA ILE A 174 19.75 12.11 -16.57
C ILE A 174 20.63 13.32 -16.28
N GLY A 175 21.45 13.71 -17.26
CA GLY A 175 22.37 14.84 -17.13
C GLY A 175 23.61 14.58 -16.30
N GLY A 176 24.52 15.55 -16.27
CA GLY A 176 25.78 15.52 -15.56
C GLY A 176 25.70 16.16 -14.16
N LYS A 177 26.72 15.93 -13.33
CA LYS A 177 26.82 16.55 -12.01
C LYS A 177 26.85 18.09 -12.12
N GLY A 178 25.85 18.75 -11.54
CA GLY A 178 25.71 20.21 -11.56
C GLY A 178 25.03 20.77 -12.80
N GLU A 179 24.59 19.94 -13.72
CA GLU A 179 23.79 20.32 -14.87
C GLU A 179 22.40 20.75 -14.43
N LYS A 180 21.88 21.82 -15.04
CA LYS A 180 20.52 22.29 -14.82
C LYS A 180 19.60 21.66 -15.87
N LEU A 181 18.73 20.79 -15.43
CA LEU A 181 17.66 20.25 -16.27
C LEU A 181 16.48 21.22 -16.27
N VAL A 182 15.96 21.54 -17.45
CA VAL A 182 14.83 22.45 -17.67
C VAL A 182 13.74 21.74 -18.45
N ASP A 183 12.50 22.20 -18.31
CA ASP A 183 11.32 21.73 -19.05
C ASP A 183 11.06 20.20 -18.92
N LEU A 184 11.30 19.65 -17.72
CA LEU A 184 10.98 18.27 -17.42
C LEU A 184 9.49 18.11 -17.19
N HIS A 185 8.85 17.29 -18.01
CA HIS A 185 7.47 16.83 -17.76
C HIS A 185 7.51 15.64 -16.83
N LEU A 186 7.01 15.83 -15.61
CA LEU A 186 7.07 14.83 -14.56
C LEU A 186 5.65 14.46 -14.07
N GLU A 187 5.37 13.17 -14.01
CA GLU A 187 4.21 12.63 -13.31
C GLU A 187 4.51 12.48 -11.82
N VAL A 188 3.71 13.08 -10.96
CA VAL A 188 3.87 12.96 -9.50
C VAL A 188 3.39 11.58 -9.05
N LEU A 189 4.31 10.78 -8.54
CA LEU A 189 4.05 9.44 -8.02
C LEU A 189 3.61 9.44 -6.55
N GLY A 190 4.08 10.42 -5.79
CA GLY A 190 3.73 10.56 -4.38
C GLY A 190 4.22 11.87 -3.78
N VAL A 191 3.50 12.32 -2.75
CA VAL A 191 3.87 13.49 -1.95
C VAL A 191 3.85 13.09 -0.49
N ARG A 192 4.92 13.43 0.23
CA ARG A 192 5.03 13.25 1.68
C ARG A 192 5.21 14.60 2.34
N LEU A 193 4.40 14.89 3.34
CA LEU A 193 4.54 16.10 4.15
C LEU A 193 5.60 15.86 5.22
N GLN A 194 6.53 16.80 5.36
CA GLN A 194 7.57 16.79 6.39
C GLN A 194 7.45 18.07 7.21
N LEU A 195 7.31 17.91 8.53
CA LEU A 195 7.40 19.03 9.44
C LEU A 195 8.87 19.40 9.63
N ASP A 196 9.24 20.64 9.30
CA ASP A 196 10.57 21.17 9.63
C ASP A 196 10.58 21.57 11.11
N SER A 197 11.21 20.73 11.95
CA SER A 197 11.28 20.91 13.40
C SER A 197 12.35 21.89 13.86
N TYR A 198 13.12 22.49 12.95
CA TYR A 198 14.25 23.35 13.30
C TYR A 198 13.87 24.78 13.63
N LYS A 199 12.63 25.20 13.39
CA LYS A 199 12.17 26.57 13.73
C LYS A 199 11.05 26.52 14.76
N THR A 200 11.36 26.92 15.96
CA THR A 200 10.49 26.81 17.15
C THR A 200 9.20 27.65 17.12
N HIS A 201 8.99 28.52 16.14
CA HIS A 201 7.81 29.40 16.08
C HIS A 201 7.05 29.40 14.75
N ASP A 202 7.60 28.80 13.69
CA ASP A 202 6.94 28.76 12.40
C ASP A 202 6.82 27.29 11.96
N TYR A 203 5.60 26.76 12.00
CA TYR A 203 5.30 25.43 11.50
C TYR A 203 5.25 25.46 9.97
N TYR A 204 6.39 25.27 9.33
CA TYR A 204 6.45 25.05 7.90
C TYR A 204 6.34 23.57 7.57
N VAL A 205 5.46 23.24 6.64
CA VAL A 205 5.31 21.88 6.15
C VAL A 205 5.98 21.78 4.79
N ASP A 206 7.17 21.20 4.73
CA ASP A 206 7.84 20.87 3.49
C ASP A 206 7.13 19.72 2.79
N GLN A 207 7.14 19.72 1.46
CA GLN A 207 6.63 18.61 0.65
C GLN A 207 7.80 17.88 -0.01
N SER A 208 8.02 16.63 0.37
CA SER A 208 8.90 15.72 -0.36
C SER A 208 8.11 15.07 -1.49
N VAL A 209 8.50 15.34 -2.73
CA VAL A 209 7.83 14.88 -3.93
C VAL A 209 8.67 13.80 -4.59
N LEU A 210 8.04 12.67 -4.92
CA LEU A 210 8.57 11.66 -5.80
C LEU A 210 7.82 11.74 -7.13
N ALA A 211 8.56 11.84 -8.24
CA ALA A 211 7.98 11.96 -9.58
C ALA A 211 8.75 11.07 -10.57
N ALA A 212 8.17 10.81 -11.75
CA ALA A 212 8.83 10.13 -12.84
C ALA A 212 8.59 10.87 -14.16
N ASP A 213 9.54 10.76 -15.09
CA ASP A 213 9.35 11.17 -16.49
C ASP A 213 8.67 10.07 -17.32
N ALA A 214 8.43 10.35 -18.59
CA ALA A 214 7.82 9.40 -19.53
C ALA A 214 8.69 8.15 -19.77
N ASP A 215 10.00 8.25 -19.56
CA ASP A 215 10.96 7.15 -19.71
C ASP A 215 11.09 6.30 -18.42
N GLY A 216 10.39 6.70 -17.36
CA GLY A 216 10.40 6.01 -16.06
C GLY A 216 11.56 6.40 -15.15
N ASN A 217 12.34 7.42 -15.48
CA ASN A 217 13.38 7.93 -14.60
C ASN A 217 12.75 8.64 -13.40
N ARG A 218 13.32 8.46 -12.21
CA ARG A 218 12.76 8.94 -10.95
C ARG A 218 13.47 10.18 -10.45
N PHE A 219 12.67 11.10 -9.96
CA PHE A 219 13.11 12.37 -9.40
C PHE A 219 12.56 12.50 -7.98
N SER A 220 13.43 12.84 -7.04
CA SER A 220 13.02 13.18 -5.68
C SER A 220 13.48 14.60 -5.37
N PHE A 221 12.56 15.44 -4.90
CA PHE A 221 12.86 16.82 -4.54
C PHE A 221 11.95 17.32 -3.43
N VAL A 222 12.39 18.38 -2.72
CA VAL A 222 11.64 18.98 -1.63
C VAL A 222 11.15 20.36 -2.03
N ILE A 223 9.85 20.57 -1.91
CA ILE A 223 9.22 21.89 -2.03
C ILE A 223 9.15 22.51 -0.63
N LYS A 224 9.88 23.60 -0.42
CA LYS A 224 9.88 24.33 0.85
C LYS A 224 8.63 25.18 1.02
N ALA A 225 8.01 25.13 2.19
CA ALA A 225 6.77 25.87 2.50
C ALA A 225 6.92 27.40 2.48
N ALA A 226 8.14 27.92 2.59
CA ALA A 226 8.45 29.34 2.47
C ALA A 226 8.40 29.87 1.01
N ALA A 227 8.15 29.03 0.01
CA ALA A 227 7.88 29.48 -1.34
C ALA A 227 6.48 30.14 -1.39
N PRO A 228 6.30 31.28 -2.04
CA PRO A 228 4.98 31.90 -2.20
C PRO A 228 4.01 30.88 -2.79
N SER A 229 2.76 30.92 -2.35
CA SER A 229 1.70 29.95 -2.66
C SER A 229 1.76 29.51 -4.12
N LEU A 230 2.20 28.29 -4.35
CA LEU A 230 2.25 27.70 -5.67
C LEU A 230 0.81 27.34 -6.06
N THR A 231 0.26 28.08 -6.98
CA THR A 231 -0.93 27.64 -7.70
C THR A 231 -0.54 26.48 -8.61
N PRO A 232 -1.46 25.58 -9.02
CA PRO A 232 -1.19 24.48 -9.94
C PRO A 232 -0.43 24.91 -11.21
N ASP A 233 -0.62 26.14 -11.66
CA ASP A 233 0.04 26.72 -12.85
C ASP A 233 1.51 27.12 -12.62
N THR A 234 1.94 27.29 -11.37
CA THR A 234 3.33 27.65 -11.03
C THR A 234 4.22 26.43 -10.76
N LEU A 235 3.67 25.22 -10.64
CA LEU A 235 4.45 23.97 -10.55
C LEU A 235 5.33 23.72 -11.78
N ASN A 236 4.96 24.30 -12.93
CA ASN A 236 5.73 24.16 -14.17
C ASN A 236 7.02 25.01 -14.21
N CYS A 237 7.27 25.89 -13.24
CA CYS A 237 8.37 26.87 -13.32
C CYS A 237 9.53 26.63 -12.34
N TYR A 238 9.47 25.65 -11.45
CA TYR A 238 10.53 25.44 -10.44
C TYR A 238 11.40 24.22 -10.72
N THR A 239 12.34 24.37 -11.62
CA THR A 239 13.50 23.47 -11.70
C THR A 239 14.52 23.87 -10.63
N LYS A 240 14.42 23.28 -9.44
CA LYS A 240 15.49 23.38 -8.45
C LYS A 240 16.58 22.36 -8.77
N LYS A 241 17.85 22.71 -8.52
CA LYS A 241 19.00 21.80 -8.59
C LYS A 241 18.65 20.51 -7.89
N ILE A 242 18.55 19.43 -8.63
CA ILE A 242 18.39 18.08 -8.11
C ILE A 242 19.76 17.69 -7.54
N ASN A 243 19.87 17.63 -6.21
CA ASN A 243 21.06 17.09 -5.57
C ASN A 243 21.08 15.58 -5.75
N GLN A 244 22.07 15.06 -6.47
CA GLN A 244 22.30 13.63 -6.74
C GLN A 244 22.53 12.76 -5.47
N ARG A 245 22.48 13.34 -4.27
CA ARG A 245 22.75 12.63 -3.01
C ARG A 245 21.56 11.89 -2.40
N ASP A 246 20.34 12.10 -2.89
CA ASP A 246 19.13 11.57 -2.28
C ASP A 246 18.47 10.42 -3.08
N THR A 247 19.23 9.78 -3.97
CA THR A 247 18.78 8.55 -4.63
C THR A 247 19.20 7.34 -3.81
N LEU A 248 18.22 6.76 -3.09
CA LEU A 248 18.28 5.40 -2.58
C LEU A 248 17.91 4.39 -3.66
#